data_42235cc2ef3bbdc4433e7d09b61a4b02
#
_entry.id   42235cc2ef3bbdc4433e7d09b61a4b02
#
_cell.length_a   1.000
_cell.length_b   1.000
_cell.length_c   1.000
_cell.angle_alpha   90.00
_cell.angle_beta   90.00
_cell.angle_gamma   90.00
#
_symmetry.space_group_name_H-M   'P 1'
#
loop_
_entity.id
_entity.type
_entity.pdbx_description
1 polymer ?
#
loop_
_entity_poly.entity_id
_entity_poly.type
_entity_poly.pdbx_seq_one_letter_code
_entity_poly.pdbx_strand_id
1 'polypeptide(L)'
;MQVGSFVPEQAGSALYAMAGDDCSLHHDLGSLTPKQQGDHYENQVLTCALQIALTGLGKKVDHVALAEAFQEAPWHAHLCHYSQMFQQMGLESVPASHWQYHPLDGFYESVSQTLPAVELLNLYMWSGSNFPLHQDQSALDMSRNVNSKLHFAQHAPVAGLPVPQTQVYAKSDIAAGDADHFFEANAAGLMMKLLGLAGSRNVFKVSSTAQCLERIEEYDDEVLVLLQRVLDAHNWQEMTVDLTITPERVEISNVRQLLFAGGKWVGNYLSPELAIADPHREMLYRVGEYARHHGYVSERGVNCGIDYFIAGDEIMITEINARWTGGLFPAQYLQRLGVDQPAVAFFDMVDCQDREALEAFQSEHLYAHGAADFSYIPMGFTPFEMEIEGSARYFVWQIVVGDFASFVEAKTRSLPEGAFPTADLILKEALK
;
A
#
# COMPACT_ATOMS: atom_id res chain seq x y z
N MET A 1 -7.08 -18.85 14.81
CA MET A 1 -6.09 -18.06 14.06
C MET A 1 -6.80 -16.81 13.54
N GLN A 2 -6.20 -15.65 13.58
CA GLN A 2 -6.87 -14.40 13.20
C GLN A 2 -6.15 -13.76 12.00
N VAL A 3 -6.90 -13.26 11.03
CA VAL A 3 -6.40 -12.74 9.74
C VAL A 3 -6.74 -11.26 9.61
N GLY A 4 -5.90 -10.51 8.92
CA GLY A 4 -6.14 -9.10 8.57
C GLY A 4 -5.96 -8.10 9.71
N SER A 5 -5.34 -8.50 10.80
CA SER A 5 -5.14 -7.64 11.96
C SER A 5 -3.68 -7.20 12.09
N PHE A 6 -3.44 -5.89 12.07
CA PHE A 6 -2.16 -5.30 12.38
C PHE A 6 -2.30 -4.46 13.65
N VAL A 7 -2.30 -5.15 14.80
CA VAL A 7 -2.47 -4.50 16.10
C VAL A 7 -1.16 -4.60 16.89
N PRO A 8 -0.52 -3.46 17.24
CA PRO A 8 0.80 -3.43 17.88
C PRO A 8 0.88 -4.13 19.24
N GLU A 9 -0.23 -4.15 19.97
CA GLU A 9 -0.28 -4.57 21.38
C GLU A 9 -0.77 -6.02 21.59
N GLN A 10 -0.77 -6.84 20.55
CA GLN A 10 -1.24 -8.22 20.68
C GLN A 10 -0.38 -9.03 21.64
N ALA A 11 -1.02 -9.68 22.60
CA ALA A 11 -0.37 -10.72 23.41
C ALA A 11 -0.13 -11.97 22.53
N GLY A 12 0.99 -12.65 22.79
CA GLY A 12 1.36 -13.87 22.09
C GLY A 12 2.23 -13.67 20.85
N SER A 13 2.54 -14.76 20.16
CA SER A 13 3.38 -14.78 18.97
C SER A 13 2.53 -14.75 17.70
N ALA A 14 3.04 -14.07 16.68
CA ALA A 14 2.41 -13.95 15.37
C ALA A 14 3.32 -14.46 14.24
N LEU A 15 2.71 -14.96 13.16
CA LEU A 15 3.36 -15.06 11.86
C LEU A 15 2.81 -13.96 10.96
N TYR A 16 3.69 -13.13 10.43
CA TYR A 16 3.36 -12.15 9.40
C TYR A 16 3.66 -12.74 8.02
N ALA A 17 2.66 -12.77 7.13
CA ALA A 17 2.82 -13.25 5.77
C ALA A 17 2.13 -12.31 4.78
N MET A 18 2.87 -11.88 3.75
CA MET A 18 2.41 -10.95 2.73
C MET A 18 3.15 -11.18 1.42
N ALA A 19 2.45 -11.37 0.31
CA ALA A 19 3.02 -11.65 -1.01
C ALA A 19 2.26 -11.00 -2.19
N GLY A 20 1.71 -9.80 -2.02
CA GLY A 20 1.08 -9.07 -3.14
C GLY A 20 -0.23 -9.68 -3.64
N ASP A 21 -1.18 -9.88 -2.75
CA ASP A 21 -2.39 -10.69 -2.95
C ASP A 21 -3.52 -10.02 -3.76
N ASP A 22 -3.38 -8.75 -4.12
CA ASP A 22 -4.47 -7.93 -4.67
C ASP A 22 -5.11 -8.55 -5.92
N CYS A 23 -4.29 -9.16 -6.80
CA CYS A 23 -4.80 -9.79 -8.01
C CYS A 23 -5.70 -11.00 -7.71
N SER A 24 -5.28 -11.85 -6.76
CA SER A 24 -6.00 -13.06 -6.37
C SER A 24 -7.29 -12.81 -5.57
N LEU A 25 -7.53 -11.56 -5.20
CA LEU A 25 -8.79 -11.18 -4.58
C LEU A 25 -9.95 -11.28 -5.59
N HIS A 26 -9.72 -10.82 -6.82
CA HIS A 26 -10.76 -10.69 -7.85
C HIS A 26 -10.62 -11.68 -9.01
N HIS A 27 -9.44 -12.26 -9.21
CA HIS A 27 -9.14 -13.17 -10.32
C HIS A 27 -8.66 -14.52 -9.83
N ASP A 28 -8.95 -15.56 -10.59
CA ASP A 28 -8.25 -16.83 -10.48
C ASP A 28 -6.86 -16.67 -11.15
N LEU A 29 -5.79 -16.88 -10.39
CA LEU A 29 -4.42 -16.70 -10.88
C LEU A 29 -4.11 -17.59 -12.09
N GLY A 30 -4.75 -18.77 -12.19
CA GLY A 30 -4.60 -19.67 -13.34
C GLY A 30 -5.26 -19.17 -14.63
N SER A 31 -6.13 -18.16 -14.55
CA SER A 31 -6.86 -17.58 -15.69
C SER A 31 -6.33 -16.22 -16.15
N LEU A 32 -5.25 -15.72 -15.55
CA LEU A 32 -4.69 -14.41 -15.87
C LEU A 32 -4.11 -14.36 -17.28
N THR A 33 -4.36 -13.25 -17.98
CA THR A 33 -3.67 -12.92 -19.23
C THR A 33 -2.16 -12.71 -18.99
N PRO A 34 -1.28 -12.81 -20.00
CA PRO A 34 0.14 -12.57 -19.85
C PRO A 34 0.46 -11.19 -19.23
N LYS A 35 -0.33 -10.15 -19.58
CA LYS A 35 -0.21 -8.82 -18.98
C LYS A 35 -0.53 -8.83 -17.49
N GLN A 36 -1.66 -9.42 -17.10
CA GLN A 36 -2.06 -9.52 -15.70
C GLN A 36 -1.06 -10.36 -14.87
N GLN A 37 -0.47 -11.40 -15.46
CA GLN A 37 0.61 -12.18 -14.82
C GLN A 37 1.84 -11.32 -14.56
N GLY A 38 2.25 -10.48 -15.54
CA GLY A 38 3.35 -9.53 -15.37
C GLY A 38 3.06 -8.52 -14.27
N ASP A 39 1.89 -7.91 -14.29
CA ASP A 39 1.45 -6.94 -13.27
C ASP A 39 1.38 -7.58 -11.86
N HIS A 40 0.92 -8.81 -11.77
CA HIS A 40 0.90 -9.57 -10.52
C HIS A 40 2.30 -9.86 -10.00
N TYR A 41 3.20 -10.33 -10.86
CA TYR A 41 4.59 -10.58 -10.49
C TYR A 41 5.29 -9.30 -10.00
N GLU A 42 5.14 -8.19 -10.71
CA GLU A 42 5.68 -6.90 -10.24
C GLU A 42 5.13 -6.49 -8.87
N ASN A 43 3.85 -6.75 -8.59
CA ASN A 43 3.26 -6.49 -7.29
C ASN A 43 3.89 -7.36 -6.20
N GLN A 44 4.13 -8.64 -6.49
CA GLN A 44 4.83 -9.55 -5.57
C GLN A 44 6.26 -9.05 -5.28
N VAL A 45 7.00 -8.63 -6.31
CA VAL A 45 8.36 -8.07 -6.15
C VAL A 45 8.35 -6.84 -5.24
N LEU A 46 7.45 -5.88 -5.48
CA LEU A 46 7.36 -4.67 -4.63
C LEU A 46 6.96 -5.00 -3.19
N THR A 47 6.12 -6.02 -3.00
CA THR A 47 5.68 -6.47 -1.67
C THR A 47 6.83 -7.03 -0.83
N CYS A 48 7.92 -7.49 -1.44
CA CYS A 48 9.11 -7.93 -0.70
C CYS A 48 9.69 -6.82 0.20
N ALA A 49 9.61 -5.54 -0.21
CA ALA A 49 10.02 -4.44 0.64
C ALA A 49 9.16 -4.34 1.91
N LEU A 50 7.86 -4.65 1.81
CA LEU A 50 6.95 -4.68 2.96
C LEU A 50 7.23 -5.86 3.90
N GLN A 51 7.70 -6.99 3.38
CA GLN A 51 8.12 -8.12 4.20
C GLN A 51 9.27 -7.75 5.14
N ILE A 52 10.24 -6.94 4.67
CA ILE A 52 11.32 -6.42 5.52
C ILE A 52 10.75 -5.48 6.58
N ALA A 53 9.84 -4.58 6.21
CA ALA A 53 9.20 -3.69 7.18
C ALA A 53 8.52 -4.48 8.31
N LEU A 54 7.92 -5.63 8.01
CA LEU A 54 7.33 -6.52 9.03
C LEU A 54 8.37 -7.08 9.99
N THR A 55 9.63 -7.29 9.57
CA THR A 55 10.70 -7.72 10.49
C THR A 55 11.03 -6.64 11.53
N GLY A 56 10.95 -5.36 11.15
CA GLY A 56 11.14 -4.23 12.07
C GLY A 56 9.93 -3.98 12.98
N LEU A 57 8.72 -4.27 12.50
CA LEU A 57 7.47 -4.07 13.24
C LEU A 57 7.05 -5.27 14.10
N GLY A 58 7.56 -6.47 13.86
CA GLY A 58 7.29 -7.62 14.70
C GLY A 58 8.06 -7.59 16.03
N LYS A 59 7.70 -8.48 16.93
CA LYS A 59 8.35 -8.68 18.23
C LYS A 59 9.39 -9.80 18.15
N LYS A 60 10.21 -9.94 19.18
CA LYS A 60 11.21 -11.03 19.28
C LYS A 60 10.61 -12.45 19.23
N VAL A 61 9.34 -12.59 19.61
CA VAL A 61 8.61 -13.88 19.60
C VAL A 61 7.85 -14.16 18.31
N ASP A 62 7.79 -13.17 17.41
CA ASP A 62 7.06 -13.27 16.14
C ASP A 62 7.93 -13.94 15.05
N HIS A 63 7.26 -14.37 13.99
CA HIS A 63 7.86 -14.89 12.77
C HIS A 63 7.46 -14.04 11.57
N VAL A 64 8.32 -13.99 10.56
CA VAL A 64 8.01 -13.33 9.28
C VAL A 64 8.33 -14.27 8.12
N ALA A 65 7.38 -14.44 7.21
CA ALA A 65 7.59 -15.12 5.95
C ALA A 65 8.18 -14.12 4.93
N LEU A 66 9.32 -14.46 4.36
CA LEU A 66 10.12 -13.67 3.42
C LEU A 66 10.25 -14.40 2.08
N ALA A 67 10.43 -13.65 1.00
CA ALA A 67 10.82 -14.24 -0.28
C ALA A 67 12.18 -14.93 -0.19
N GLU A 68 12.32 -16.11 -0.82
CA GLU A 68 13.58 -16.88 -0.80
C GLU A 68 14.77 -16.13 -1.42
N ALA A 69 14.51 -15.18 -2.35
CA ALA A 69 15.54 -14.32 -2.93
C ALA A 69 16.36 -13.55 -1.87
N PHE A 70 15.83 -13.31 -0.69
CA PHE A 70 16.58 -12.73 0.43
C PHE A 70 17.69 -13.65 0.99
N GLN A 71 17.73 -14.93 0.62
CA GLN A 71 18.82 -15.83 1.01
C GLN A 71 20.07 -15.68 0.14
N GLU A 72 19.95 -15.08 -1.04
CA GLU A 72 21.09 -14.84 -1.91
C GLU A 72 22.10 -13.88 -1.24
N ALA A 73 23.40 -14.17 -1.36
CA ALA A 73 24.44 -13.51 -0.61
C ALA A 73 24.37 -11.96 -0.59
N PRO A 74 24.19 -11.24 -1.70
CA PRO A 74 24.15 -9.79 -1.66
C PRO A 74 22.91 -9.27 -0.90
N TRP A 75 21.74 -9.88 -1.09
CA TRP A 75 20.49 -9.47 -0.48
C TRP A 75 20.39 -9.87 1.00
N HIS A 76 20.93 -11.04 1.34
CA HIS A 76 20.98 -11.47 2.75
C HIS A 76 21.82 -10.54 3.62
N ALA A 77 22.98 -10.12 3.13
CA ALA A 77 23.82 -9.15 3.87
C ALA A 77 23.09 -7.83 4.07
N HIS A 78 22.42 -7.34 3.03
CA HIS A 78 21.62 -6.10 3.09
C HIS A 78 20.42 -6.21 4.04
N LEU A 79 19.72 -7.35 4.06
CA LEU A 79 18.65 -7.63 5.02
C LEU A 79 19.17 -7.64 6.48
N CYS A 80 20.34 -8.23 6.71
CA CYS A 80 20.98 -8.20 8.02
C CYS A 80 21.34 -6.76 8.46
N HIS A 81 21.80 -5.93 7.53
CA HIS A 81 22.06 -4.51 7.77
C HIS A 81 20.77 -3.77 8.20
N TYR A 82 19.63 -3.97 7.51
CA TYR A 82 18.34 -3.41 7.91
C TYR A 82 17.91 -3.87 9.32
N SER A 83 18.07 -5.14 9.63
CA SER A 83 17.77 -5.67 10.96
C SER A 83 18.62 -5.00 12.08
N GLN A 84 19.90 -4.73 11.80
CA GLN A 84 20.75 -4.00 12.73
C GLN A 84 20.28 -2.56 12.91
N MET A 85 19.91 -1.87 11.83
CA MET A 85 19.36 -0.51 11.90
C MET A 85 18.07 -0.45 12.71
N PHE A 86 17.15 -1.42 12.55
CA PHE A 86 15.94 -1.49 13.37
C PHE A 86 16.26 -1.58 14.86
N GLN A 87 17.22 -2.42 15.23
CA GLN A 87 17.66 -2.53 16.64
C GLN A 87 18.34 -1.24 17.14
N GLN A 88 19.16 -0.58 16.32
CA GLN A 88 19.81 0.69 16.66
C GLN A 88 18.79 1.81 16.88
N MET A 89 17.69 1.82 16.14
CA MET A 89 16.56 2.74 16.37
C MET A 89 15.73 2.40 17.62
N GLY A 90 15.99 1.28 18.28
CA GLY A 90 15.27 0.85 19.47
C GLY A 90 14.00 0.02 19.20
N LEU A 91 13.80 -0.45 17.98
CA LEU A 91 12.72 -1.37 17.65
C LEU A 91 13.04 -2.78 18.20
N GLU A 92 12.01 -3.47 18.68
CA GLU A 92 12.18 -4.84 19.22
C GLU A 92 12.63 -5.82 18.14
N SER A 93 12.10 -5.72 16.94
CA SER A 93 12.37 -6.47 15.70
C SER A 93 12.34 -8.01 15.83
N VAL A 94 11.96 -8.67 14.74
CA VAL A 94 11.94 -10.13 14.63
C VAL A 94 13.37 -10.64 14.42
N PRO A 95 13.89 -11.56 15.25
CA PRO A 95 15.26 -12.07 15.10
C PRO A 95 15.39 -12.92 13.83
N ALA A 96 16.60 -12.95 13.25
CA ALA A 96 16.86 -13.70 12.01
C ALA A 96 16.56 -15.21 12.12
N SER A 97 16.61 -15.78 13.33
CA SER A 97 16.21 -17.19 13.57
C SER A 97 14.73 -17.46 13.38
N HIS A 98 13.91 -16.44 13.28
CA HIS A 98 12.46 -16.52 13.07
C HIS A 98 12.04 -16.06 11.66
N TRP A 99 12.99 -15.78 10.78
CA TRP A 99 12.72 -15.53 9.37
C TRP A 99 12.51 -16.86 8.64
N GLN A 100 11.44 -16.93 7.86
CA GLN A 100 11.10 -18.08 7.06
C GLN A 100 11.14 -17.69 5.58
N TYR A 101 11.84 -18.45 4.75
CA TYR A 101 12.04 -18.11 3.35
C TYR A 101 11.21 -19.02 2.45
N HIS A 102 10.48 -18.41 1.52
CA HIS A 102 9.53 -19.09 0.64
C HIS A 102 9.68 -18.59 -0.80
N PRO A 103 9.47 -19.45 -1.82
CA PRO A 103 9.40 -19.01 -3.20
C PRO A 103 8.23 -18.04 -3.38
N LEU A 104 8.34 -17.06 -4.26
CA LEU A 104 7.21 -16.17 -4.57
C LEU A 104 6.07 -16.92 -5.27
N ASP A 105 6.42 -17.84 -6.20
CA ASP A 105 5.45 -18.75 -6.77
C ASP A 105 5.04 -19.80 -5.72
N GLY A 106 3.73 -19.89 -5.47
CA GLY A 106 3.21 -20.76 -4.41
C GLY A 106 3.61 -20.32 -2.98
N PHE A 107 3.80 -19.04 -2.75
CA PHE A 107 4.27 -18.50 -1.47
C PHE A 107 3.47 -19.02 -0.26
N TYR A 108 2.17 -18.91 -0.30
CA TYR A 108 1.31 -19.29 0.82
C TYR A 108 1.14 -20.82 0.97
N GLU A 109 1.22 -21.58 -0.11
CA GLU A 109 1.30 -23.04 -0.06
C GLU A 109 2.56 -23.48 0.69
N SER A 110 3.70 -22.86 0.37
CA SER A 110 4.97 -23.12 1.05
C SER A 110 4.92 -22.71 2.52
N VAL A 111 4.34 -21.54 2.86
CA VAL A 111 4.12 -21.12 4.25
C VAL A 111 3.26 -22.12 5.00
N SER A 112 2.19 -22.62 4.40
CA SER A 112 1.26 -23.56 5.05
C SER A 112 1.92 -24.89 5.45
N GLN A 113 2.95 -25.31 4.71
CA GLN A 113 3.71 -26.53 4.99
C GLN A 113 4.71 -26.37 6.15
N THR A 114 5.13 -25.15 6.44
CA THR A 114 6.15 -24.84 7.46
C THR A 114 5.62 -23.96 8.59
N LEU A 115 4.30 -23.90 8.74
CA LEU A 115 3.62 -23.02 9.69
C LEU A 115 4.17 -23.22 11.11
N PRO A 116 4.76 -22.19 11.74
CA PRO A 116 5.26 -22.32 13.11
C PRO A 116 4.10 -22.35 14.11
N ALA A 117 4.39 -22.80 15.32
CA ALA A 117 3.43 -22.76 16.42
C ALA A 117 3.26 -21.31 16.90
N VAL A 118 2.32 -20.58 16.32
CA VAL A 118 1.98 -19.20 16.68
C VAL A 118 0.53 -19.08 17.10
N GLU A 119 0.24 -18.06 17.91
CA GLU A 119 -1.13 -17.77 18.35
C GLU A 119 -1.93 -17.02 17.29
N LEU A 120 -1.25 -16.27 16.41
CA LEU A 120 -1.88 -15.39 15.46
C LEU A 120 -1.25 -15.54 14.08
N LEU A 121 -2.09 -15.62 13.06
CA LEU A 121 -1.69 -15.48 11.67
C LEU A 121 -2.07 -14.08 11.19
N ASN A 122 -1.09 -13.26 10.93
CA ASN A 122 -1.28 -11.91 10.39
C ASN A 122 -1.06 -11.93 8.88
N LEU A 123 -2.14 -11.77 8.14
CA LEU A 123 -2.14 -11.69 6.68
C LEU A 123 -2.47 -10.26 6.22
N TYR A 124 -2.00 -9.94 5.05
CA TYR A 124 -2.28 -8.68 4.35
C TYR A 124 -3.79 -8.43 4.19
N MET A 125 -4.51 -9.44 3.71
CA MET A 125 -5.97 -9.53 3.59
C MET A 125 -6.38 -11.00 3.47
N TRP A 126 -7.68 -11.30 3.48
CA TRP A 126 -8.17 -12.60 3.01
C TRP A 126 -8.22 -12.59 1.48
N SER A 127 -7.49 -13.47 0.83
CA SER A 127 -7.37 -13.57 -0.63
C SER A 127 -7.41 -15.02 -1.12
N GLY A 128 -7.55 -15.23 -2.43
CA GLY A 128 -7.51 -16.55 -3.03
C GLY A 128 -6.13 -17.20 -2.88
N SER A 129 -5.04 -16.43 -3.02
CA SER A 129 -3.68 -16.95 -2.91
C SER A 129 -3.35 -17.43 -1.49
N ASN A 130 -3.84 -16.77 -0.44
CA ASN A 130 -3.58 -17.18 0.93
C ASN A 130 -4.66 -18.10 1.55
N PHE A 131 -5.63 -18.54 0.75
CA PHE A 131 -6.66 -19.49 1.18
C PHE A 131 -6.10 -20.76 1.85
N PRO A 132 -4.96 -21.35 1.43
CA PRO A 132 -4.35 -22.49 2.11
C PRO A 132 -4.08 -22.26 3.61
N LEU A 133 -3.87 -21.02 4.03
CA LEU A 133 -3.58 -20.67 5.43
C LEU A 133 -4.84 -20.49 6.28
N HIS A 134 -5.89 -19.89 5.75
CA HIS A 134 -7.09 -19.57 6.57
C HIS A 134 -8.26 -20.51 6.33
N GLN A 135 -8.41 -21.08 5.13
CA GLN A 135 -9.45 -22.04 4.74
C GLN A 135 -10.89 -21.59 5.05
N ASP A 136 -11.13 -20.27 5.03
CA ASP A 136 -12.42 -19.66 5.36
C ASP A 136 -13.00 -18.99 4.12
N GLN A 137 -13.94 -19.70 3.46
CA GLN A 137 -14.60 -19.18 2.26
C GLN A 137 -15.48 -17.96 2.55
N SER A 138 -16.10 -17.91 3.72
CA SER A 138 -16.94 -16.78 4.10
C SER A 138 -16.11 -15.50 4.29
N ALA A 139 -14.94 -15.63 4.91
CA ALA A 139 -13.99 -14.51 5.06
C ALA A 139 -13.45 -14.05 3.70
N LEU A 140 -13.16 -14.97 2.78
CA LEU A 140 -12.73 -14.63 1.42
C LEU A 140 -13.83 -13.89 0.64
N ASP A 141 -15.07 -14.37 0.67
CA ASP A 141 -16.20 -13.75 -0.01
C ASP A 141 -16.50 -12.36 0.58
N MET A 142 -16.44 -12.21 1.89
CA MET A 142 -16.55 -10.94 2.57
C MET A 142 -15.42 -9.97 2.14
N SER A 143 -14.17 -10.43 2.14
CA SER A 143 -13.02 -9.62 1.73
C SER A 143 -13.14 -9.14 0.28
N ARG A 144 -13.58 -10.03 -0.63
CA ARG A 144 -13.88 -9.70 -2.02
C ARG A 144 -14.93 -8.59 -2.15
N ASN A 145 -16.01 -8.68 -1.40
CA ASN A 145 -17.08 -7.69 -1.43
C ASN A 145 -16.60 -6.33 -0.93
N VAL A 146 -15.98 -6.29 0.24
CA VAL A 146 -15.60 -5.00 0.87
C VAL A 146 -14.44 -4.32 0.13
N ASN A 147 -13.49 -5.07 -0.42
CA ASN A 147 -12.38 -4.52 -1.23
C ASN A 147 -12.77 -4.24 -2.69
N SER A 148 -13.96 -4.64 -3.14
CA SER A 148 -14.35 -4.46 -4.53
C SER A 148 -14.74 -3.01 -4.81
N LYS A 149 -13.97 -2.34 -5.68
CA LYS A 149 -14.34 -1.01 -6.21
C LYS A 149 -15.72 -1.00 -6.85
N LEU A 150 -16.09 -2.10 -7.52
CA LEU A 150 -17.41 -2.29 -8.15
C LEU A 150 -18.51 -2.36 -7.08
N HIS A 151 -18.37 -3.24 -6.11
CA HIS A 151 -19.31 -3.38 -5.01
C HIS A 151 -19.49 -2.06 -4.26
N PHE A 152 -18.40 -1.37 -3.95
CA PHE A 152 -18.43 -0.07 -3.28
C PHE A 152 -19.17 0.98 -4.12
N ALA A 153 -18.88 1.10 -5.42
CA ALA A 153 -19.55 2.04 -6.32
C ALA A 153 -21.07 1.83 -6.38
N GLN A 154 -21.54 0.58 -6.29
CA GLN A 154 -22.95 0.22 -6.34
C GLN A 154 -23.67 0.42 -5.00
N HIS A 155 -23.04 0.11 -3.87
CA HIS A 155 -23.70 0.02 -2.58
C HIS A 155 -23.46 1.23 -1.66
N ALA A 156 -22.32 1.92 -1.80
CA ALA A 156 -22.00 3.08 -0.97
C ALA A 156 -23.03 4.23 -1.10
N PRO A 157 -23.53 4.59 -2.29
CA PRO A 157 -24.59 5.60 -2.43
C PRO A 157 -25.88 5.22 -1.71
N VAL A 158 -26.26 3.94 -1.75
CA VAL A 158 -27.46 3.39 -1.08
C VAL A 158 -27.30 3.47 0.44
N ALA A 159 -26.08 3.27 0.94
CA ALA A 159 -25.72 3.46 2.37
C ALA A 159 -25.60 4.94 2.78
N GLY A 160 -25.82 5.88 1.86
CA GLY A 160 -25.73 7.32 2.09
C GLY A 160 -24.31 7.81 2.29
N LEU A 161 -23.32 7.11 1.72
CA LEU A 161 -21.92 7.55 1.70
C LEU A 161 -21.70 8.49 0.50
N PRO A 162 -21.02 9.61 0.67
CA PRO A 162 -20.71 10.53 -0.42
C PRO A 162 -19.58 9.93 -1.29
N VAL A 163 -19.93 9.53 -2.51
CA VAL A 163 -18.99 8.99 -3.50
C VAL A 163 -19.09 9.80 -4.79
N PRO A 164 -17.99 9.99 -5.54
CA PRO A 164 -18.07 10.63 -6.85
C PRO A 164 -18.98 9.81 -7.77
N GLN A 165 -19.73 10.50 -8.64
CA GLN A 165 -20.59 9.83 -9.61
C GLN A 165 -19.78 8.78 -10.40
N THR A 166 -20.25 7.54 -10.40
CA THR A 166 -19.56 6.40 -11.00
C THR A 166 -20.57 5.60 -11.83
N GLN A 167 -20.15 5.19 -13.03
CA GLN A 167 -20.89 4.26 -13.89
C GLN A 167 -19.98 3.08 -14.24
N VAL A 168 -20.60 1.94 -14.52
CA VAL A 168 -19.90 0.67 -14.80
C VAL A 168 -20.34 0.20 -16.18
N TYR A 169 -19.37 -0.15 -17.01
CA TYR A 169 -19.57 -0.63 -18.37
C TYR A 169 -18.71 -1.87 -18.63
N ALA A 170 -19.20 -2.81 -19.45
CA ALA A 170 -18.30 -3.77 -20.07
C ALA A 170 -17.50 -3.09 -21.20
N LYS A 171 -16.35 -3.66 -21.58
CA LYS A 171 -15.56 -3.15 -22.72
C LYS A 171 -16.41 -3.11 -23.99
N SER A 172 -17.25 -4.14 -24.23
CA SER A 172 -18.20 -4.21 -25.32
C SER A 172 -19.20 -3.04 -25.34
N ASP A 173 -19.71 -2.61 -24.16
CA ASP A 173 -20.65 -1.48 -24.06
C ASP A 173 -19.94 -0.15 -24.40
N ILE A 174 -18.68 0.02 -23.96
CA ILE A 174 -17.88 1.20 -24.33
C ILE A 174 -17.64 1.24 -25.84
N ALA A 175 -17.36 0.08 -26.45
CA ALA A 175 -17.17 -0.02 -27.89
C ALA A 175 -18.47 0.24 -28.69
N ALA A 176 -19.64 -0.05 -28.10
CA ALA A 176 -20.94 0.26 -28.67
C ALA A 176 -21.34 1.75 -28.53
N GLY A 177 -20.59 2.55 -27.75
CA GLY A 177 -20.84 3.98 -27.53
C GLY A 177 -21.76 4.27 -26.33
N ASP A 178 -22.10 3.30 -25.51
CA ASP A 178 -23.02 3.47 -24.39
C ASP A 178 -22.45 4.42 -23.30
N ALA A 179 -21.12 4.58 -23.25
CA ALA A 179 -20.43 5.50 -22.33
C ALA A 179 -20.34 6.95 -22.84
N ASP A 180 -20.65 7.23 -24.11
CA ASP A 180 -20.41 8.55 -24.73
C ASP A 180 -21.13 9.68 -23.98
N HIS A 181 -22.39 9.47 -23.60
CA HIS A 181 -23.15 10.46 -22.84
C HIS A 181 -22.52 10.81 -21.48
N PHE A 182 -21.82 9.86 -20.86
CA PHE A 182 -21.15 10.11 -19.58
C PHE A 182 -19.87 10.94 -19.76
N PHE A 183 -19.14 10.76 -20.86
CA PHE A 183 -18.03 11.63 -21.24
C PHE A 183 -18.49 13.04 -21.59
N GLU A 184 -19.59 13.18 -22.35
CA GLU A 184 -20.17 14.50 -22.70
C GLU A 184 -20.59 15.28 -21.46
N ALA A 185 -21.14 14.62 -20.43
CA ALA A 185 -21.52 15.23 -19.16
C ALA A 185 -20.32 15.61 -18.27
N ASN A 186 -19.11 15.10 -18.55
CA ASN A 186 -17.92 15.26 -17.73
C ASN A 186 -16.71 15.76 -18.56
N ALA A 187 -16.77 17.01 -19.02
CA ALA A 187 -15.75 17.61 -19.90
C ALA A 187 -14.32 17.63 -19.32
N ALA A 188 -14.16 17.53 -17.97
CA ALA A 188 -12.86 17.39 -17.31
C ALA A 188 -12.22 16.01 -17.48
N GLY A 189 -12.94 15.06 -18.11
CA GLY A 189 -12.60 13.65 -18.22
C GLY A 189 -13.10 12.82 -17.04
N LEU A 190 -12.78 11.54 -17.08
CA LEU A 190 -13.19 10.54 -16.10
C LEU A 190 -11.96 9.81 -15.56
N MET A 191 -12.06 9.30 -14.34
CA MET A 191 -11.13 8.30 -13.80
C MET A 191 -11.63 6.92 -14.19
N MET A 192 -10.90 6.24 -15.05
CA MET A 192 -11.13 4.84 -15.40
C MET A 192 -10.45 3.96 -14.37
N LYS A 193 -11.16 3.00 -13.80
CA LYS A 193 -10.64 2.04 -12.82
C LYS A 193 -10.95 0.62 -13.25
N LEU A 194 -9.94 -0.25 -13.16
CA LEU A 194 -10.07 -1.69 -13.35
C LEU A 194 -9.90 -2.40 -12.01
N LEU A 195 -10.48 -3.60 -11.89
CA LEU A 195 -10.31 -4.43 -10.70
C LEU A 195 -8.93 -5.11 -10.70
N GLY A 196 -8.37 -5.36 -9.52
CA GLY A 196 -7.33 -6.37 -9.33
C GLY A 196 -5.91 -5.91 -9.00
N LEU A 197 -5.59 -4.60 -8.99
CA LEU A 197 -4.25 -4.13 -8.57
C LEU A 197 -4.32 -2.96 -7.60
N ALA A 198 -3.34 -2.90 -6.70
CA ALA A 198 -3.13 -1.80 -5.76
C ALA A 198 -2.21 -0.69 -6.34
N GLY A 199 -2.05 0.41 -5.60
CA GLY A 199 -1.07 1.46 -5.91
C GLY A 199 -1.37 2.24 -7.18
N SER A 200 -2.65 2.44 -7.51
CA SER A 200 -3.11 3.20 -8.69
C SER A 200 -2.71 2.60 -10.05
N ARG A 201 -2.22 1.36 -10.10
CA ARG A 201 -1.74 0.72 -11.34
C ARG A 201 -2.83 0.55 -12.40
N ASN A 202 -4.07 0.33 -11.97
CA ASN A 202 -5.25 0.17 -12.83
C ASN A 202 -6.19 1.38 -12.76
N VAL A 203 -5.65 2.58 -12.54
CA VAL A 203 -6.41 3.82 -12.47
C VAL A 203 -5.83 4.82 -13.46
N PHE A 204 -6.65 5.28 -14.40
CA PHE A 204 -6.22 6.16 -15.49
C PHE A 204 -7.19 7.33 -15.64
N LYS A 205 -6.67 8.52 -15.88
CA LYS A 205 -7.51 9.63 -16.36
C LYS A 205 -7.70 9.50 -17.87
N VAL A 206 -8.95 9.49 -18.31
CA VAL A 206 -9.35 9.35 -19.72
C VAL A 206 -10.34 10.45 -20.10
N SER A 207 -10.28 10.92 -21.33
CA SER A 207 -11.12 12.03 -21.83
C SER A 207 -12.12 11.59 -22.90
N SER A 208 -12.06 10.33 -23.34
CA SER A 208 -12.95 9.78 -24.36
C SER A 208 -13.06 8.27 -24.28
N THR A 209 -14.11 7.72 -24.88
CA THR A 209 -14.30 6.27 -25.10
C THR A 209 -13.12 5.66 -25.87
N ALA A 210 -12.58 6.36 -26.87
CA ALA A 210 -11.41 5.89 -27.61
C ALA A 210 -10.18 5.69 -26.72
N GLN A 211 -9.91 6.61 -25.80
CA GLN A 211 -8.81 6.43 -24.82
C GLN A 211 -9.07 5.29 -23.84
N CYS A 212 -10.34 5.09 -23.44
CA CYS A 212 -10.69 3.91 -22.63
C CYS A 212 -10.34 2.62 -23.36
N LEU A 213 -10.80 2.47 -24.60
CA LEU A 213 -10.59 1.25 -25.40
C LEU A 213 -9.10 1.00 -25.66
N GLU A 214 -8.30 2.03 -25.92
CA GLU A 214 -6.84 1.92 -26.04
C GLU A 214 -6.21 1.32 -24.78
N ARG A 215 -6.65 1.76 -23.58
CA ARG A 215 -6.10 1.30 -22.30
C ARG A 215 -6.45 -0.16 -21.96
N ILE A 216 -7.53 -0.66 -22.52
CA ILE A 216 -8.06 -2.01 -22.26
C ILE A 216 -8.03 -2.90 -23.50
N GLU A 217 -7.23 -2.55 -24.51
CA GLU A 217 -7.16 -3.29 -25.78
C GLU A 217 -6.88 -4.78 -25.55
N GLU A 218 -5.96 -5.11 -24.65
CA GLU A 218 -5.52 -6.48 -24.33
C GLU A 218 -6.46 -7.25 -23.39
N TYR A 219 -7.54 -6.63 -22.90
CA TYR A 219 -8.51 -7.28 -22.02
C TYR A 219 -9.69 -7.85 -22.81
N ASP A 220 -10.35 -8.87 -22.24
CA ASP A 220 -11.55 -9.46 -22.82
C ASP A 220 -12.71 -8.46 -22.91
N ASP A 221 -13.65 -8.70 -23.83
CA ASP A 221 -14.79 -7.81 -24.07
C ASP A 221 -15.74 -7.67 -22.88
N GLU A 222 -15.75 -8.67 -22.00
CA GLU A 222 -16.53 -8.71 -20.76
C GLU A 222 -15.86 -8.00 -19.56
N VAL A 223 -14.62 -7.51 -19.72
CA VAL A 223 -13.95 -6.80 -18.60
C VAL A 223 -14.78 -5.60 -18.19
N LEU A 224 -15.00 -5.48 -16.87
CA LEU A 224 -15.77 -4.37 -16.31
C LEU A 224 -14.86 -3.17 -16.04
N VAL A 225 -15.31 -2.02 -16.49
CA VAL A 225 -14.63 -0.72 -16.35
C VAL A 225 -15.52 0.19 -15.51
N LEU A 226 -14.95 0.75 -14.45
CA LEU A 226 -15.59 1.80 -13.66
C LEU A 226 -15.13 3.15 -14.20
N LEU A 227 -16.06 3.96 -14.66
CA LEU A 227 -15.83 5.35 -15.03
C LEU A 227 -16.37 6.25 -13.92
N GLN A 228 -15.48 7.03 -13.30
CA GLN A 228 -15.79 7.87 -12.17
C GLN A 228 -15.46 9.33 -12.47
N ARG A 229 -16.36 10.24 -12.07
CA ARG A 229 -16.14 11.69 -12.21
C ARG A 229 -14.82 12.11 -11.54
N VAL A 230 -13.99 12.87 -12.26
CA VAL A 230 -12.76 13.46 -11.73
C VAL A 230 -13.10 14.51 -10.69
N LEU A 231 -12.43 14.46 -9.55
CA LEU A 231 -12.40 15.54 -8.57
C LEU A 231 -11.18 16.45 -8.90
N ASP A 232 -11.45 17.73 -9.07
CA ASP A 232 -10.43 18.69 -9.48
C ASP A 232 -9.42 18.93 -8.33
N ALA A 233 -8.16 18.60 -8.56
CA ALA A 233 -7.08 18.76 -7.58
C ALA A 233 -6.83 20.22 -7.12
N HIS A 234 -7.33 21.23 -7.84
CA HIS A 234 -7.27 22.62 -7.38
C HIS A 234 -8.28 22.93 -6.25
N ASN A 235 -9.38 22.16 -6.20
CA ASN A 235 -10.46 22.37 -5.24
C ASN A 235 -10.53 21.26 -4.19
N TRP A 236 -9.96 20.09 -4.48
CA TRP A 236 -10.03 18.89 -3.65
C TRP A 236 -8.65 18.43 -3.25
N GLN A 237 -8.45 18.20 -1.95
CA GLN A 237 -7.25 17.59 -1.40
C GLN A 237 -7.47 16.07 -1.21
N GLU A 238 -6.57 15.26 -1.73
CA GLU A 238 -6.61 13.81 -1.57
C GLU A 238 -5.94 13.38 -0.30
N MET A 239 -6.65 12.59 0.49
CA MET A 239 -6.26 12.12 1.81
C MET A 239 -6.49 10.61 1.91
N THR A 240 -5.81 9.99 2.85
CA THR A 240 -6.06 8.60 3.22
C THR A 240 -6.04 8.44 4.74
N VAL A 241 -6.82 7.49 5.23
CA VAL A 241 -6.91 7.17 6.65
C VAL A 241 -6.92 5.66 6.80
N ASP A 242 -6.36 5.15 7.88
CA ASP A 242 -6.61 3.77 8.30
C ASP A 242 -7.52 3.74 9.51
N LEU A 243 -8.46 2.81 9.49
CA LEU A 243 -9.33 2.48 10.59
C LEU A 243 -8.93 1.13 11.20
N THR A 244 -9.20 0.98 12.48
CA THR A 244 -9.25 -0.31 13.17
C THR A 244 -10.70 -0.61 13.50
N ILE A 245 -11.21 -1.77 13.02
CA ILE A 245 -12.61 -2.16 13.16
C ILE A 245 -12.69 -3.39 14.06
N THR A 246 -13.40 -3.25 15.18
CA THR A 246 -13.77 -4.34 16.10
C THR A 246 -15.30 -4.52 16.12
N PRO A 247 -15.85 -5.57 16.75
CA PRO A 247 -17.30 -5.70 16.93
C PRO A 247 -17.96 -4.52 17.63
N GLU A 248 -17.25 -3.87 18.57
CA GLU A 248 -17.80 -2.81 19.41
C GLU A 248 -17.59 -1.43 18.84
N ARG A 249 -16.50 -1.22 18.09
CA ARG A 249 -16.09 0.16 17.68
C ARG A 249 -15.31 0.21 16.38
N VAL A 250 -15.34 1.39 15.80
CA VAL A 250 -14.49 1.82 14.69
C VAL A 250 -13.58 2.94 15.22
N GLU A 251 -12.28 2.83 15.02
CA GLU A 251 -11.30 3.82 15.47
C GLU A 251 -10.42 4.26 14.29
N ILE A 252 -10.12 5.57 14.21
CA ILE A 252 -9.14 6.10 13.28
C ILE A 252 -7.75 5.87 13.88
N SER A 253 -6.92 5.09 13.20
CA SER A 253 -5.57 4.76 13.67
C SER A 253 -4.49 5.71 13.17
N ASN A 254 -4.64 6.26 11.97
CA ASN A 254 -3.73 7.27 11.41
C ASN A 254 -4.38 8.03 10.26
N VAL A 255 -3.82 9.21 9.95
CA VAL A 255 -4.25 10.09 8.86
C VAL A 255 -3.04 10.49 8.06
N ARG A 256 -3.15 10.52 6.74
CA ARG A 256 -2.06 10.86 5.84
C ARG A 256 -2.57 11.65 4.63
N GLN A 257 -1.70 12.45 4.07
CA GLN A 257 -1.90 13.03 2.74
C GLN A 257 -1.19 12.15 1.72
N LEU A 258 -1.86 11.83 0.61
CA LEU A 258 -1.25 11.13 -0.51
C LEU A 258 -0.35 12.10 -1.30
N LEU A 259 0.85 11.65 -1.66
CA LEU A 259 1.78 12.41 -2.47
C LEU A 259 1.81 11.85 -3.91
N PHE A 260 1.62 12.75 -4.86
CA PHE A 260 1.66 12.43 -6.29
C PHE A 260 2.76 13.22 -6.98
N ALA A 261 3.51 12.56 -7.86
CA ALA A 261 4.48 13.17 -8.75
C ALA A 261 4.41 12.49 -10.13
N GLY A 262 4.47 13.28 -11.19
CA GLY A 262 4.28 12.77 -12.55
C GLY A 262 2.94 12.05 -12.76
N GLY A 263 1.90 12.41 -12.00
CA GLY A 263 0.57 11.78 -12.07
C GLY A 263 0.48 10.37 -11.44
N LYS A 264 1.50 9.92 -10.72
CA LYS A 264 1.53 8.63 -10.01
C LYS A 264 1.63 8.87 -8.51
N TRP A 265 1.01 7.98 -7.72
CA TRP A 265 1.26 7.92 -6.29
C TRP A 265 2.72 7.54 -6.03
N VAL A 266 3.41 8.34 -5.22
CA VAL A 266 4.83 8.16 -4.90
C VAL A 266 5.09 7.97 -3.41
N GLY A 267 4.13 8.29 -2.54
CA GLY A 267 4.29 8.15 -1.11
C GLY A 267 3.20 8.84 -0.30
N ASN A 268 3.48 9.02 0.99
CA ASN A 268 2.58 9.64 1.95
C ASN A 268 3.31 10.72 2.75
N TYR A 269 2.63 11.82 3.01
CA TYR A 269 3.01 12.78 4.02
C TYR A 269 2.25 12.47 5.31
N LEU A 270 2.99 12.36 6.42
CA LEU A 270 2.49 12.11 7.76
C LEU A 270 2.89 13.29 8.65
N SER A 271 1.96 13.83 9.41
CA SER A 271 2.25 14.90 10.36
C SER A 271 1.28 14.83 11.53
N PRO A 272 1.73 15.10 12.76
CA PRO A 272 0.85 15.28 13.91
C PRO A 272 -0.18 16.41 13.71
N GLU A 273 0.12 17.36 12.82
CA GLU A 273 -0.75 18.50 12.52
C GLU A 273 -1.88 18.15 11.54
N LEU A 274 -1.84 16.99 10.89
CA LEU A 274 -2.92 16.51 10.02
C LEU A 274 -4.14 16.17 10.87
N ALA A 275 -5.05 17.13 10.98
CA ALA A 275 -6.29 16.99 11.72
C ALA A 275 -7.45 16.62 10.78
N ILE A 276 -8.37 15.80 11.27
CA ILE A 276 -9.63 15.53 10.59
C ILE A 276 -10.71 16.42 11.23
N ALA A 277 -11.36 17.24 10.43
CA ALA A 277 -12.51 18.02 10.88
C ALA A 277 -13.66 17.10 11.33
N ASP A 278 -14.45 17.50 12.33
CA ASP A 278 -15.50 16.66 12.89
C ASP A 278 -16.52 16.12 11.87
N PRO A 279 -16.99 16.90 10.86
CA PRO A 279 -17.87 16.36 9.83
C PRO A 279 -17.22 15.25 8.99
N HIS A 280 -15.94 15.39 8.66
CA HIS A 280 -15.19 14.37 7.93
C HIS A 280 -14.98 13.12 8.79
N ARG A 281 -14.65 13.32 10.08
CA ARG A 281 -14.45 12.23 11.04
C ARG A 281 -15.71 11.38 11.18
N GLU A 282 -16.88 12.00 11.33
CA GLU A 282 -18.15 11.30 11.40
C GLU A 282 -18.40 10.46 10.14
N MET A 283 -18.12 11.04 8.96
CA MET A 283 -18.28 10.32 7.71
C MET A 283 -17.32 9.12 7.58
N LEU A 284 -16.06 9.26 7.99
CA LEU A 284 -15.09 8.16 8.00
C LEU A 284 -15.51 7.04 8.96
N TYR A 285 -16.08 7.37 10.13
CA TYR A 285 -16.69 6.35 10.99
C TYR A 285 -17.84 5.61 10.30
N ARG A 286 -18.70 6.32 9.56
CA ARG A 286 -19.78 5.68 8.79
C ARG A 286 -19.26 4.75 7.71
N VAL A 287 -18.12 5.06 7.08
CA VAL A 287 -17.46 4.13 6.14
C VAL A 287 -16.95 2.89 6.86
N GLY A 288 -16.37 3.03 8.04
CA GLY A 288 -15.97 1.88 8.86
C GLY A 288 -17.16 1.03 9.30
N GLU A 289 -18.28 1.65 9.68
CA GLU A 289 -19.54 0.97 9.98
C GLU A 289 -20.10 0.23 8.76
N TYR A 290 -19.98 0.82 7.57
CA TYR A 290 -20.32 0.14 6.32
C TYR A 290 -19.51 -1.15 6.14
N ALA A 291 -18.17 -1.09 6.30
CA ALA A 291 -17.33 -2.28 6.22
C ALA A 291 -17.71 -3.33 7.28
N ARG A 292 -17.97 -2.91 8.52
CA ARG A 292 -18.42 -3.76 9.62
C ARG A 292 -19.76 -4.46 9.32
N HIS A 293 -20.73 -3.74 8.76
CA HIS A 293 -22.03 -4.31 8.35
C HIS A 293 -21.91 -5.36 7.24
N HIS A 294 -20.86 -5.26 6.42
CA HIS A 294 -20.54 -6.27 5.41
C HIS A 294 -19.68 -7.42 5.97
N GLY A 295 -19.52 -7.50 7.31
CA GLY A 295 -18.82 -8.59 7.99
C GLY A 295 -17.32 -8.37 8.17
N TYR A 296 -16.75 -7.25 7.69
CA TYR A 296 -15.32 -6.96 7.84
C TYR A 296 -15.01 -6.48 9.27
N VAL A 297 -14.76 -7.44 10.14
CA VAL A 297 -14.59 -7.21 11.57
C VAL A 297 -13.81 -8.35 12.22
N SER A 298 -13.12 -8.07 13.33
CA SER A 298 -12.45 -9.06 14.14
C SER A 298 -12.38 -8.60 15.60
N GLU A 299 -12.41 -9.53 16.55
CA GLU A 299 -12.31 -9.28 17.99
C GLU A 299 -11.04 -8.47 18.38
N ARG A 300 -9.95 -8.67 17.66
CA ARG A 300 -8.69 -7.94 17.87
C ARG A 300 -8.53 -6.70 17.00
N GLY A 301 -9.53 -6.39 16.19
CA GLY A 301 -9.50 -5.35 15.18
C GLY A 301 -8.91 -5.82 13.86
N VAL A 302 -9.44 -5.29 12.77
CA VAL A 302 -8.91 -5.42 11.41
C VAL A 302 -8.64 -4.03 10.85
N ASN A 303 -7.61 -3.91 10.01
CA ASN A 303 -7.29 -2.66 9.37
C ASN A 303 -8.15 -2.42 8.12
N CYS A 304 -8.60 -1.20 7.94
CA CYS A 304 -9.37 -0.75 6.80
C CYS A 304 -8.87 0.64 6.37
N GLY A 305 -8.22 0.72 5.22
CA GLY A 305 -7.84 1.98 4.62
C GLY A 305 -8.99 2.62 3.87
N ILE A 306 -9.06 3.94 3.88
CA ILE A 306 -10.06 4.72 3.12
C ILE A 306 -9.32 5.82 2.38
N ASP A 307 -9.50 5.88 1.06
CA ASP A 307 -9.03 6.98 0.23
C ASP A 307 -10.20 7.94 -0.03
N TYR A 308 -9.98 9.21 0.24
CA TYR A 308 -11.02 10.22 0.18
C TYR A 308 -10.47 11.60 -0.21
N PHE A 309 -11.36 12.46 -0.68
CA PHE A 309 -11.07 13.84 -1.01
C PHE A 309 -11.87 14.78 -0.10
N ILE A 310 -11.27 15.90 0.26
CA ILE A 310 -11.90 16.97 1.05
C ILE A 310 -11.84 18.31 0.32
N ALA A 311 -12.93 19.10 0.48
CA ALA A 311 -13.02 20.48 0.00
C ALA A 311 -13.86 21.28 0.98
N GLY A 312 -13.22 22.08 1.87
CA GLY A 312 -13.91 22.70 3.00
C GLY A 312 -14.56 21.66 3.89
N ASP A 313 -15.88 21.72 4.08
CA ASP A 313 -16.64 20.74 4.86
C ASP A 313 -17.12 19.51 4.02
N GLU A 314 -16.88 19.52 2.72
CA GLU A 314 -17.27 18.42 1.85
C GLU A 314 -16.24 17.30 1.88
N ILE A 315 -16.72 16.05 1.80
CA ILE A 315 -15.91 14.84 1.69
C ILE A 315 -16.47 13.93 0.61
N MET A 316 -15.60 13.30 -0.17
CA MET A 316 -15.94 12.28 -1.16
C MET A 316 -15.08 11.04 -0.95
N ILE A 317 -15.69 9.88 -0.74
CA ILE A 317 -14.99 8.61 -0.54
C ILE A 317 -14.79 7.97 -1.92
N THR A 318 -13.54 7.64 -2.25
CA THR A 318 -13.20 7.09 -3.56
C THR A 318 -12.90 5.61 -3.53
N GLU A 319 -12.47 5.08 -2.38
CA GLU A 319 -12.10 3.67 -2.25
C GLU A 319 -12.07 3.23 -0.78
N ILE A 320 -12.46 1.97 -0.55
CA ILE A 320 -12.18 1.23 0.68
C ILE A 320 -11.10 0.20 0.39
N ASN A 321 -10.08 0.18 1.22
CA ASN A 321 -8.98 -0.78 1.23
C ASN A 321 -9.08 -1.62 2.50
N ALA A 322 -9.95 -2.64 2.51
CA ALA A 322 -10.18 -3.54 3.66
C ALA A 322 -9.01 -4.53 3.83
N ARG A 323 -7.83 -3.99 4.07
CA ARG A 323 -6.54 -4.67 4.19
C ARG A 323 -5.50 -3.77 4.83
N TRP A 324 -4.27 -4.26 4.98
CA TRP A 324 -3.15 -3.38 5.26
C TRP A 324 -2.90 -2.44 4.08
N THR A 325 -2.72 -1.16 4.35
CA THR A 325 -2.35 -0.17 3.33
C THR A 325 -0.85 0.08 3.33
N GLY A 326 -0.31 0.52 2.21
CA GLY A 326 1.10 0.90 2.14
C GLY A 326 1.48 1.99 3.16
N GLY A 327 0.55 2.88 3.49
CA GLY A 327 0.79 3.95 4.48
C GLY A 327 0.64 3.51 5.94
N LEU A 328 0.05 2.35 6.21
CA LEU A 328 -0.05 1.81 7.57
C LEU A 328 1.32 1.52 8.19
N PHE A 329 2.23 0.94 7.42
CA PHE A 329 3.56 0.56 7.90
C PHE A 329 4.38 1.78 8.38
N PRO A 330 4.55 2.86 7.58
CA PRO A 330 5.26 4.03 8.06
C PRO A 330 4.57 4.66 9.28
N ALA A 331 3.25 4.72 9.33
CA ALA A 331 2.53 5.22 10.50
C ALA A 331 2.87 4.39 11.76
N GLN A 332 2.96 3.06 11.64
CA GLN A 332 3.34 2.18 12.73
C GLN A 332 4.82 2.36 13.16
N TYR A 333 5.74 2.59 12.21
CA TYR A 333 7.12 2.92 12.54
C TYR A 333 7.22 4.22 13.34
N LEU A 334 6.59 5.29 12.86
CA LEU A 334 6.59 6.59 13.53
C LEU A 334 5.98 6.50 14.94
N GLN A 335 4.87 5.79 15.10
CA GLN A 335 4.23 5.57 16.39
C GLN A 335 5.14 4.83 17.37
N ARG A 336 5.78 3.73 16.93
CA ARG A 336 6.65 2.93 17.81
C ARG A 336 7.94 3.64 18.18
N LEU A 337 8.47 4.47 17.30
CA LEU A 337 9.64 5.30 17.55
C LEU A 337 9.32 6.59 18.31
N GLY A 338 8.02 6.87 18.57
CA GLY A 338 7.60 8.08 19.27
C GLY A 338 7.93 9.35 18.48
N VAL A 339 7.84 9.28 17.13
CA VAL A 339 8.10 10.44 16.26
C VAL A 339 6.92 11.38 16.31
N ASP A 340 7.18 12.63 16.66
CA ASP A 340 6.23 13.75 16.74
C ASP A 340 6.47 14.85 15.68
N GLN A 341 7.34 14.58 14.72
CA GLN A 341 7.69 15.49 13.63
C GLN A 341 7.01 15.07 12.32
N PRO A 342 6.84 16.02 11.37
CA PRO A 342 6.42 15.68 10.02
C PRO A 342 7.37 14.68 9.35
N ALA A 343 6.81 13.79 8.52
CA ALA A 343 7.59 12.77 7.83
C ALA A 343 7.03 12.51 6.44
N VAL A 344 7.90 12.10 5.53
CA VAL A 344 7.57 11.65 4.17
C VAL A 344 7.98 10.20 4.02
N ALA A 345 7.02 9.32 3.74
CA ALA A 345 7.26 7.92 3.45
C ALA A 345 7.07 7.67 1.94
N PHE A 346 8.06 7.08 1.29
CA PHE A 346 8.03 6.91 -0.17
C PHE A 346 8.90 5.75 -0.64
N PHE A 347 8.57 5.26 -1.84
CA PHE A 347 9.42 4.33 -2.58
C PHE A 347 10.35 5.10 -3.50
N ASP A 348 11.58 4.60 -3.63
CA ASP A 348 12.54 5.15 -4.58
C ASP A 348 13.46 4.04 -5.13
N MET A 349 14.40 4.39 -5.99
CA MET A 349 15.28 3.45 -6.66
C MET A 349 16.75 3.81 -6.43
N VAL A 350 17.59 2.77 -6.37
CA VAL A 350 19.05 2.88 -6.28
C VAL A 350 19.69 1.86 -7.23
N ASP A 351 20.80 2.22 -7.85
CA ASP A 351 21.58 1.28 -8.64
C ASP A 351 22.18 0.19 -7.74
N CYS A 352 22.18 -1.05 -8.21
CA CYS A 352 22.67 -2.20 -7.43
C CYS A 352 24.14 -2.07 -7.03
N GLN A 353 24.96 -1.41 -7.85
CA GLN A 353 26.34 -1.12 -7.57
C GLN A 353 26.55 -0.10 -6.44
N ASP A 354 25.55 0.72 -6.13
CA ASP A 354 25.62 1.82 -5.16
C ASP A 354 25.11 1.42 -3.77
N ARG A 355 24.85 0.12 -3.56
CA ARG A 355 24.31 -0.40 -2.28
C ARG A 355 25.18 -0.03 -1.08
N GLU A 356 26.51 -0.13 -1.19
CA GLU A 356 27.41 0.24 -0.07
C GLU A 356 27.34 1.74 0.25
N ALA A 357 27.23 2.59 -0.75
CA ALA A 357 27.04 4.02 -0.55
C ALA A 357 25.70 4.31 0.13
N LEU A 358 24.64 3.59 -0.25
CA LEU A 358 23.36 3.68 0.43
C LEU A 358 23.43 3.25 1.89
N GLU A 359 24.06 2.11 2.20
CA GLU A 359 24.23 1.62 3.57
C GLU A 359 25.01 2.61 4.46
N ALA A 360 26.03 3.25 3.90
CA ALA A 360 26.77 4.30 4.58
C ALA A 360 25.89 5.54 4.87
N PHE A 361 25.14 6.00 3.85
CA PHE A 361 24.20 7.11 3.98
C PHE A 361 23.10 6.82 5.01
N GLN A 362 22.51 5.63 4.98
CA GLN A 362 21.49 5.19 5.92
C GLN A 362 22.04 5.19 7.37
N SER A 363 23.25 4.69 7.55
CA SER A 363 23.89 4.63 8.88
C SER A 363 24.22 6.02 9.43
N GLU A 364 24.67 6.95 8.57
CA GLU A 364 25.00 8.33 8.95
C GLU A 364 23.76 9.12 9.38
N HIS A 365 22.63 8.92 8.70
CA HIS A 365 21.40 9.68 8.91
C HIS A 365 20.30 8.90 9.64
N LEU A 366 20.63 7.73 10.21
CA LEU A 366 19.68 6.87 10.89
C LEU A 366 18.94 7.64 12.00
N TYR A 367 17.62 7.42 12.09
CA TYR A 367 16.79 8.07 13.09
C TYR A 367 17.32 7.86 14.51
N ALA A 368 17.57 8.98 15.20
CA ALA A 368 17.89 9.02 16.61
C ALA A 368 17.20 10.25 17.24
N HIS A 369 16.72 10.14 18.46
CA HIS A 369 16.12 11.26 19.16
C HIS A 369 17.07 12.44 19.24
N GLY A 370 16.61 13.62 18.76
CA GLY A 370 17.40 14.86 18.80
C GLY A 370 18.37 15.05 17.63
N ALA A 371 18.23 14.30 16.54
CA ALA A 371 18.95 14.57 15.30
C ALA A 371 18.58 15.94 14.70
N ALA A 372 19.50 16.53 13.91
CA ALA A 372 19.44 17.93 13.50
C ALA A 372 18.28 18.25 12.52
N ASP A 373 18.58 18.39 11.20
CA ASP A 373 17.57 18.90 10.27
C ASP A 373 16.61 17.81 9.79
N PHE A 374 17.11 16.58 9.53
CA PHE A 374 16.33 15.42 9.16
C PHE A 374 16.90 14.12 9.73
N SER A 375 16.10 13.08 9.73
CA SER A 375 16.51 11.71 10.02
C SER A 375 15.92 10.72 9.03
N TYR A 376 16.59 9.60 8.85
CA TYR A 376 16.25 8.54 7.91
C TYR A 376 15.79 7.28 8.66
N ILE A 377 14.67 6.71 8.27
CA ILE A 377 14.16 5.42 8.75
C ILE A 377 14.10 4.48 7.54
N PRO A 378 14.99 3.49 7.40
CA PRO A 378 14.87 2.46 6.39
C PRO A 378 13.69 1.57 6.73
N MET A 379 12.87 1.20 5.72
CA MET A 379 11.73 0.30 5.91
C MET A 379 11.93 -1.03 5.21
N GLY A 380 12.44 -1.01 3.98
CA GLY A 380 12.66 -2.23 3.21
C GLY A 380 13.24 -1.97 1.82
N PHE A 381 13.51 -3.07 1.11
CA PHE A 381 13.99 -3.06 -0.27
C PHE A 381 13.50 -4.31 -1.02
N THR A 382 13.57 -4.29 -2.36
CA THR A 382 13.25 -5.47 -3.17
C THR A 382 14.52 -6.28 -3.46
N PRO A 383 14.52 -7.62 -3.24
CA PRO A 383 15.70 -8.47 -3.50
C PRO A 383 15.77 -8.88 -4.98
N PHE A 384 15.47 -7.95 -5.89
CA PHE A 384 15.45 -8.20 -7.33
C PHE A 384 16.03 -7.01 -8.07
N GLU A 385 16.90 -7.32 -9.04
CA GLU A 385 17.41 -6.33 -9.97
C GLU A 385 16.42 -6.10 -11.11
N MET A 386 16.17 -4.84 -11.40
CA MET A 386 15.32 -4.41 -12.52
C MET A 386 16.15 -3.58 -13.47
N GLU A 387 16.12 -3.93 -14.76
CA GLU A 387 16.77 -3.14 -15.79
C GLU A 387 15.95 -1.87 -16.07
N ILE A 388 16.47 -0.71 -15.69
CA ILE A 388 15.81 0.57 -15.89
C ILE A 388 16.82 1.53 -16.50
N GLU A 389 16.53 2.03 -17.71
CA GLU A 389 17.38 2.98 -18.43
C GLU A 389 18.85 2.53 -18.61
N GLY A 390 19.07 1.21 -18.74
CA GLY A 390 20.40 0.62 -18.93
C GLY A 390 21.19 0.42 -17.64
N SER A 391 20.56 0.53 -16.48
CA SER A 391 21.14 0.24 -15.17
C SER A 391 20.34 -0.83 -14.43
N ALA A 392 21.02 -1.71 -13.72
CA ALA A 392 20.40 -2.65 -12.78
C ALA A 392 20.07 -1.92 -11.48
N ARG A 393 18.79 -1.75 -11.19
CA ARG A 393 18.28 -1.03 -10.02
C ARG A 393 17.38 -1.89 -9.16
N TYR A 394 17.23 -1.50 -7.88
CA TYR A 394 16.26 -2.09 -6.97
C TYR A 394 15.48 -1.00 -6.22
N PHE A 395 14.26 -1.31 -5.81
CA PHE A 395 13.46 -0.39 -5.02
C PHE A 395 13.86 -0.43 -3.55
N VAL A 396 13.83 0.73 -2.93
CA VAL A 396 13.93 0.94 -1.50
C VAL A 396 12.70 1.66 -0.98
N TRP A 397 12.27 1.31 0.21
CA TRP A 397 11.18 1.95 0.90
C TRP A 397 11.69 2.60 2.18
N GLN A 398 11.31 3.85 2.41
CA GLN A 398 11.97 4.68 3.41
C GLN A 398 11.04 5.76 3.98
N ILE A 399 11.39 6.28 5.15
CA ILE A 399 10.78 7.45 5.75
C ILE A 399 11.87 8.48 5.99
N VAL A 400 11.60 9.72 5.63
CA VAL A 400 12.39 10.90 6.02
C VAL A 400 11.58 11.67 7.04
N VAL A 401 12.13 11.86 8.24
CA VAL A 401 11.54 12.63 9.33
C VAL A 401 12.20 14.00 9.39
N GLY A 402 11.41 15.06 9.54
CA GLY A 402 11.89 16.44 9.60
C GLY A 402 11.97 17.13 8.25
N ASP A 403 13.02 17.91 8.00
CA ASP A 403 13.15 18.73 6.78
C ASP A 403 13.53 17.90 5.55
N PHE A 404 12.57 17.71 4.66
CA PHE A 404 12.74 16.93 3.43
C PHE A 404 13.71 17.61 2.43
N ALA A 405 13.80 18.94 2.44
CA ALA A 405 14.74 19.65 1.55
C ALA A 405 16.19 19.38 1.96
N SER A 406 16.48 19.41 3.26
CA SER A 406 17.79 19.04 3.81
C SER A 406 18.18 17.58 3.49
N PHE A 407 17.21 16.65 3.48
CA PHE A 407 17.45 15.28 3.02
C PHE A 407 17.84 15.25 1.53
N VAL A 408 17.13 15.96 0.64
CA VAL A 408 17.44 16.00 -0.79
C VAL A 408 18.81 16.62 -1.05
N GLU A 409 19.20 17.65 -0.29
CA GLU A 409 20.57 18.20 -0.35
C GLU A 409 21.62 17.21 0.12
N ALA A 410 21.39 16.50 1.23
CA ALA A 410 22.33 15.51 1.77
C ALA A 410 22.52 14.34 0.79
N LYS A 411 21.45 13.79 0.23
CA LYS A 411 21.55 12.72 -0.77
C LYS A 411 22.35 13.14 -2.00
N THR A 412 22.14 14.38 -2.47
CA THR A 412 22.85 14.92 -3.64
C THR A 412 24.37 15.07 -3.40
N ARG A 413 24.77 15.28 -2.14
CA ARG A 413 26.19 15.37 -1.77
C ARG A 413 26.85 14.02 -1.52
N SER A 414 26.10 13.05 -1.03
CA SER A 414 26.65 11.80 -0.46
C SER A 414 26.36 10.55 -1.29
N LEU A 415 25.33 10.58 -2.14
CA LEU A 415 24.98 9.45 -2.99
C LEU A 415 25.34 9.75 -4.47
N PRO A 416 25.57 8.70 -5.27
CA PRO A 416 25.79 8.84 -6.71
C PRO A 416 24.63 9.56 -7.43
N GLU A 417 24.96 10.18 -8.56
CA GLU A 417 23.95 10.83 -9.42
C GLU A 417 22.91 9.81 -9.86
N GLY A 418 21.63 10.19 -9.77
CA GLY A 418 20.49 9.31 -10.10
C GLY A 418 19.97 8.44 -8.93
N ALA A 419 20.60 8.47 -7.77
CA ALA A 419 20.02 7.85 -6.57
C ALA A 419 18.82 8.66 -6.08
N PHE A 420 17.75 7.98 -5.72
CA PHE A 420 16.49 8.55 -5.21
C PHE A 420 15.84 9.61 -6.13
N PRO A 421 15.55 9.29 -7.40
CA PRO A 421 14.94 10.24 -8.32
C PRO A 421 13.53 10.67 -7.90
N THR A 422 12.79 9.83 -7.19
CA THR A 422 11.45 10.15 -6.68
C THR A 422 11.50 11.24 -5.62
N ALA A 423 12.56 11.27 -4.79
CA ALA A 423 12.74 12.32 -3.78
C ALA A 423 12.81 13.73 -4.41
N ASP A 424 13.52 13.87 -5.52
CA ASP A 424 13.59 15.16 -6.26
C ASP A 424 12.23 15.59 -6.79
N LEU A 425 11.43 14.63 -7.29
CA LEU A 425 10.09 14.90 -7.79
C LEU A 425 9.13 15.29 -6.64
N ILE A 426 9.20 14.60 -5.50
CA ILE A 426 8.39 14.92 -4.32
C ILE A 426 8.67 16.35 -3.85
N LEU A 427 9.94 16.73 -3.71
CA LEU A 427 10.28 18.09 -3.29
C LEU A 427 9.80 19.14 -4.29
N LYS A 428 9.89 18.84 -5.59
CA LYS A 428 9.51 19.77 -6.66
C LYS A 428 8.01 19.93 -6.82
N GLU A 429 7.23 18.85 -6.71
CA GLU A 429 5.83 18.77 -7.15
C GLU A 429 4.83 18.57 -6.01
N ALA A 430 5.20 17.85 -4.96
CA ALA A 430 4.26 17.37 -3.94
C ALA A 430 4.33 18.12 -2.58
N LEU A 431 5.47 18.72 -2.25
CA LEU A 431 5.69 19.43 -0.96
C LEU A 431 5.79 20.96 -1.13
N LYS A 432 4.97 21.53 -1.99
CA LYS A 432 4.92 23.00 -2.22
C LYS A 432 4.01 23.68 -1.23
#